data_2d270a6053eb00d123f6c9596c48da26
#
_entry.id   2d270a6053eb00d123f6c9596c48da26
#
_cell.length_a   1.000
_cell.length_b   1.000
_cell.length_c   1.000
_cell.angle_alpha   90.00
_cell.angle_beta   90.00
_cell.angle_gamma   90.00
#
_symmetry.space_group_name_H-M   'P 1'
#
loop_
_entity.id
_entity.type
_entity.pdbx_description
1 polymer ?
#
loop_
_entity_poly.entity_id
_entity_poly.type
_entity_poly.pdbx_seq_one_letter_code
_entity_poly.pdbx_strand_id
1 'polypeptide(L)'
;DIGEKDLNGRTKSGLYKLFIPAYDNLEGFIDEYGYSVIDTPDKPVMGIDDMYIDTGARDYIQNRRDALKDDTTALSEFKRQFPFTVEEAFRNDTQSCIFDVERIYQQMDYNEVNNTPTTRGEFVWKNGVQDSEVIWIPHRKGKWEITWVPELQNQNVITSRYNKKFPGKSDALVAGCDPYDHDTTTDGRRSDAAAHVFHKFSMASDASMQFVCEYINRPPKAEIFYEDMIKMCVFYGCQILVENNKVGILKYFENRGYYEYLMD
;
A
#
# COMPACT_ATOMS: atom_id res chain seq x y z
N ASP A 1 17.43 14.52 1.92
CA ASP A 1 17.35 15.35 0.69
C ASP A 1 17.31 14.52 -0.59
N ILE A 2 16.57 13.40 -0.55
CA ILE A 2 16.52 12.43 -1.68
C ILE A 2 15.29 12.67 -2.57
N GLY A 3 14.32 13.48 -2.11
CA GLY A 3 12.97 13.58 -2.71
C GLY A 3 12.78 14.58 -3.82
N GLU A 4 13.39 15.77 -3.77
CA GLU A 4 13.13 16.84 -4.74
C GLU A 4 14.30 16.96 -5.72
N LYS A 5 14.01 16.75 -7.01
CA LYS A 5 14.97 16.92 -8.10
C LYS A 5 14.60 18.14 -8.93
N ASP A 6 15.61 18.89 -9.39
CA ASP A 6 15.44 19.93 -10.40
C ASP A 6 15.17 19.34 -11.79
N LEU A 7 14.93 20.18 -12.77
CA LEU A 7 14.70 19.80 -14.17
C LEU A 7 15.86 18.99 -14.79
N ASN A 8 17.06 19.05 -14.17
CA ASN A 8 18.26 18.35 -14.59
C ASN A 8 18.50 17.06 -13.76
N GLY A 9 17.57 16.70 -12.86
CA GLY A 9 17.66 15.50 -12.03
C GLY A 9 18.56 15.64 -10.80
N ARG A 10 19.00 16.84 -10.43
CA ARG A 10 19.86 17.10 -9.26
C ARG A 10 19.03 17.38 -8.02
N THR A 11 19.52 16.95 -6.87
CA THR A 11 18.94 17.32 -5.57
C THR A 11 19.27 18.78 -5.23
N LYS A 12 18.63 19.36 -4.20
CA LYS A 12 18.93 20.72 -3.70
C LYS A 12 20.39 20.92 -3.31
N SER A 13 21.09 19.86 -2.92
CA SER A 13 22.53 19.87 -2.62
C SER A 13 23.41 19.78 -3.88
N GLY A 14 22.85 19.68 -5.07
CA GLY A 14 23.57 19.52 -6.33
C GLY A 14 24.10 18.11 -6.58
N LEU A 15 23.77 17.14 -5.74
CA LEU A 15 24.21 15.75 -5.86
C LEU A 15 23.27 14.96 -6.76
N TYR A 16 23.82 13.95 -7.44
CA TYR A 16 23.04 12.95 -8.17
C TYR A 16 22.84 11.73 -7.28
N LYS A 17 21.64 11.15 -7.35
CA LYS A 17 21.38 9.83 -6.75
C LYS A 17 21.91 8.76 -7.71
N LEU A 18 22.90 8.01 -7.29
CA LEU A 18 23.36 6.79 -7.96
C LEU A 18 23.06 5.61 -7.05
N PHE A 19 22.38 4.61 -7.57
CA PHE A 19 22.19 3.33 -6.92
C PHE A 19 22.66 2.23 -7.87
N ILE A 20 23.52 1.34 -7.37
CA ILE A 20 24.02 0.17 -8.08
C ILE A 20 23.43 -1.04 -7.38
N PRO A 21 22.54 -1.80 -8.05
CA PRO A 21 21.98 -3.03 -7.48
C PRO A 21 23.06 -4.07 -7.24
N ALA A 22 22.86 -4.94 -6.24
CA ALA A 22 23.86 -5.92 -5.84
C ALA A 22 24.22 -6.97 -6.91
N TYR A 23 23.34 -7.17 -7.89
CA TYR A 23 23.61 -8.06 -9.03
C TYR A 23 24.46 -7.41 -10.13
N ASP A 24 24.72 -6.11 -10.04
CA ASP A 24 25.59 -5.40 -10.95
C ASP A 24 27.03 -5.36 -10.37
N ASN A 25 28.00 -5.80 -11.16
CA ASN A 25 29.40 -5.97 -10.73
C ASN A 25 29.62 -6.93 -9.55
N LEU A 26 28.80 -7.96 -9.40
CA LEU A 26 29.01 -9.00 -8.39
C LEU A 26 30.24 -9.84 -8.75
N GLU A 27 31.15 -9.99 -7.80
CA GLU A 27 32.34 -10.84 -7.94
C GLU A 27 31.95 -12.28 -8.30
N GLY A 28 32.66 -12.87 -9.28
CA GLY A 28 32.36 -14.19 -9.84
C GLY A 28 31.25 -14.20 -10.91
N PHE A 29 30.68 -13.03 -11.24
CA PHE A 29 29.65 -12.86 -12.28
C PHE A 29 30.02 -11.78 -13.30
N ILE A 30 31.31 -11.66 -13.60
CA ILE A 30 31.85 -10.73 -14.59
C ILE A 30 32.47 -11.57 -15.72
N ASP A 31 32.07 -11.33 -16.95
CA ASP A 31 32.60 -12.07 -18.12
C ASP A 31 34.03 -11.65 -18.48
N GLU A 32 34.67 -12.35 -19.40
CA GLU A 32 36.03 -12.09 -19.87
C GLU A 32 36.23 -10.69 -20.48
N TYR A 33 35.14 -10.01 -20.87
CA TYR A 33 35.12 -8.64 -21.38
C TYR A 33 34.86 -7.59 -20.34
N GLY A 34 34.64 -7.98 -19.09
CA GLY A 34 34.37 -7.07 -17.96
C GLY A 34 32.90 -6.64 -17.79
N TYR A 35 31.96 -7.33 -18.46
CA TYR A 35 30.52 -7.05 -18.29
C TYR A 35 29.89 -7.96 -17.25
N SER A 36 28.96 -7.41 -16.49
CA SER A 36 28.18 -8.17 -15.50
C SER A 36 27.24 -9.15 -16.19
N VAL A 37 27.31 -10.42 -15.79
CA VAL A 37 26.37 -11.48 -16.20
C VAL A 37 25.18 -11.42 -15.22
N ILE A 38 24.20 -10.55 -15.52
CA ILE A 38 23.07 -10.26 -14.63
C ILE A 38 22.02 -11.37 -14.65
N ASP A 39 21.54 -11.71 -15.84
CA ASP A 39 20.56 -12.78 -16.05
C ASP A 39 21.27 -14.06 -16.46
N THR A 40 20.68 -15.23 -16.16
CA THR A 40 21.24 -16.53 -16.51
C THR A 40 21.40 -16.67 -18.03
N PRO A 41 22.63 -16.90 -18.54
CA PRO A 41 22.85 -16.97 -19.95
C PRO A 41 22.37 -18.31 -20.52
N ASP A 42 21.96 -18.32 -21.81
CA ASP A 42 21.55 -19.55 -22.53
C ASP A 42 22.66 -20.60 -22.64
N LYS A 43 23.89 -20.14 -22.61
CA LYS A 43 25.11 -20.99 -22.66
C LYS A 43 26.12 -20.41 -21.66
N PRO A 44 26.86 -21.28 -20.95
CA PRO A 44 27.90 -20.79 -20.04
C PRO A 44 28.87 -19.85 -20.74
N VAL A 45 29.15 -18.71 -20.11
CA VAL A 45 30.11 -17.71 -20.58
C VAL A 45 31.38 -17.78 -19.76
N MET A 46 32.53 -17.44 -20.37
CA MET A 46 33.83 -17.41 -19.68
C MET A 46 33.86 -16.18 -18.78
N GLY A 47 34.14 -16.36 -17.49
CA GLY A 47 34.36 -15.30 -16.53
C GLY A 47 35.77 -14.72 -16.60
N ILE A 48 35.97 -13.54 -16.02
CA ILE A 48 37.26 -12.86 -15.93
C ILE A 48 38.29 -13.65 -15.07
N ASP A 49 37.81 -14.57 -14.26
CA ASP A 49 38.59 -15.49 -13.42
C ASP A 49 38.88 -16.84 -14.05
N ASP A 50 38.68 -16.96 -15.36
CA ASP A 50 38.82 -18.21 -16.15
C ASP A 50 37.81 -19.32 -15.74
N MET A 51 36.77 -18.99 -14.96
CA MET A 51 35.71 -19.92 -14.59
C MET A 51 34.48 -19.71 -15.51
N TYR A 52 33.73 -20.79 -15.78
CA TYR A 52 32.49 -20.68 -16.52
C TYR A 52 31.35 -20.21 -15.63
N ILE A 53 30.63 -19.19 -16.08
CA ILE A 53 29.41 -18.65 -15.45
C ILE A 53 28.23 -19.25 -16.18
N ASP A 54 27.44 -20.08 -15.48
CA ASP A 54 26.24 -20.77 -15.99
C ASP A 54 24.94 -20.21 -15.37
N THR A 55 25.05 -19.36 -14.36
CA THR A 55 23.94 -18.74 -13.65
C THR A 55 24.16 -17.23 -13.57
N GLY A 56 23.12 -16.42 -13.74
CA GLY A 56 23.21 -14.97 -13.60
C GLY A 56 23.28 -14.50 -12.14
N ALA A 57 23.93 -13.35 -11.92
CA ALA A 57 24.07 -12.77 -10.59
C ALA A 57 22.73 -12.54 -9.86
N ARG A 58 21.70 -12.10 -10.60
CA ARG A 58 20.34 -11.88 -10.06
C ARG A 58 19.72 -13.19 -9.58
N ASP A 59 19.79 -14.23 -10.40
CA ASP A 59 19.23 -15.55 -10.06
C ASP A 59 20.00 -16.19 -8.91
N TYR A 60 21.33 -16.01 -8.88
CA TYR A 60 22.15 -16.46 -7.74
C TYR A 60 21.72 -15.81 -6.43
N ILE A 61 21.59 -14.47 -6.40
CA ILE A 61 21.14 -13.75 -5.20
C ILE A 61 19.72 -14.18 -4.84
N GLN A 62 18.83 -14.33 -5.83
CA GLN A 62 17.45 -14.76 -5.60
C GLN A 62 17.37 -16.17 -4.99
N ASN A 63 18.17 -17.11 -5.50
CA ASN A 63 18.25 -18.46 -4.94
C ASN A 63 18.72 -18.46 -3.47
N ARG A 64 19.66 -17.55 -3.13
CA ARG A 64 20.11 -17.35 -1.75
C ARG A 64 18.98 -16.78 -0.87
N ARG A 65 18.22 -15.81 -1.38
CA ARG A 65 17.03 -15.26 -0.69
C ARG A 65 15.99 -16.34 -0.46
N ASP A 66 15.78 -17.19 -1.45
CA ASP A 66 14.83 -18.31 -1.38
C ASP A 66 15.24 -19.36 -0.34
N ALA A 67 16.54 -19.63 -0.22
CA ALA A 67 17.06 -20.53 0.81
C ALA A 67 16.91 -19.97 2.25
N LEU A 68 16.76 -18.66 2.40
CA LEU A 68 16.60 -17.97 3.69
C LEU A 68 15.12 -17.67 4.04
N LYS A 69 14.14 -18.13 3.26
CA LYS A 69 12.72 -17.82 3.47
C LYS A 69 12.19 -18.16 4.85
N ASP A 70 12.72 -19.23 5.46
CA ASP A 70 12.28 -19.70 6.78
C ASP A 70 12.95 -18.93 7.93
N ASP A 71 14.01 -18.16 7.65
CA ASP A 71 14.68 -17.28 8.61
C ASP A 71 14.54 -15.82 8.15
N THR A 72 13.50 -15.18 8.63
CA THR A 72 13.13 -13.81 8.24
C THR A 72 14.17 -12.78 8.64
N THR A 73 14.87 -12.98 9.75
CA THR A 73 15.95 -12.09 10.22
C THR A 73 17.15 -12.17 9.28
N ALA A 74 17.61 -13.39 8.98
CA ALA A 74 18.71 -13.62 8.06
C ALA A 74 18.35 -13.13 6.64
N LEU A 75 17.12 -13.35 6.18
CA LEU A 75 16.63 -12.86 4.90
C LEU A 75 16.64 -11.33 4.83
N SER A 76 16.16 -10.64 5.87
CA SER A 76 16.14 -9.17 5.92
C SER A 76 17.57 -8.59 5.90
N GLU A 77 18.49 -9.17 6.67
CA GLU A 77 19.89 -8.78 6.66
C GLU A 77 20.56 -9.03 5.31
N PHE A 78 20.30 -10.19 4.70
CA PHE A 78 20.82 -10.53 3.39
C PHE A 78 20.31 -9.55 2.29
N LYS A 79 19.02 -9.19 2.29
CA LYS A 79 18.46 -8.19 1.38
C LYS A 79 19.12 -6.81 1.57
N ARG A 80 19.44 -6.42 2.79
CA ARG A 80 20.17 -5.17 3.08
C ARG A 80 21.60 -5.20 2.54
N GLN A 81 22.30 -6.33 2.68
CA GLN A 81 23.68 -6.50 2.19
C GLN A 81 23.74 -6.63 0.65
N PHE A 82 22.73 -7.29 0.05
CA PHE A 82 22.62 -7.51 -1.39
C PHE A 82 21.30 -6.93 -1.93
N PRO A 83 21.15 -5.58 -1.92
CA PRO A 83 19.91 -4.94 -2.26
C PRO A 83 19.67 -4.93 -3.77
N PHE A 84 18.43 -5.18 -4.19
CA PHE A 84 17.96 -4.99 -5.57
C PHE A 84 17.39 -3.59 -5.78
N THR A 85 16.95 -2.95 -4.69
CA THR A 85 16.38 -1.60 -4.71
C THR A 85 16.99 -0.71 -3.64
N VAL A 86 16.76 0.59 -3.77
CA VAL A 86 17.23 1.59 -2.78
C VAL A 86 16.59 1.35 -1.42
N GLU A 87 15.31 0.98 -1.41
CA GLU A 87 14.54 0.72 -0.21
C GLU A 87 15.11 -0.48 0.56
N GLU A 88 15.55 -1.53 -0.14
CA GLU A 88 16.23 -2.67 0.48
C GLU A 88 17.57 -2.27 1.11
N ALA A 89 18.35 -1.42 0.43
CA ALA A 89 19.67 -0.96 0.92
C ALA A 89 19.56 -0.14 2.22
N PHE A 90 18.47 0.61 2.39
CA PHE A 90 18.24 1.50 3.53
C PHE A 90 17.21 0.96 4.53
N ARG A 91 16.97 -0.36 4.56
CA ARG A 91 16.18 -0.99 5.62
C ARG A 91 16.80 -0.65 6.98
N ASN A 92 16.12 0.22 7.74
CA ASN A 92 16.63 0.71 9.00
C ASN A 92 16.59 -0.35 10.12
N ASP A 93 17.60 -0.33 10.96
CA ASP A 93 17.62 -1.06 12.22
C ASP A 93 16.58 -0.47 13.20
N THR A 94 15.86 -1.34 13.85
CA THR A 94 14.62 -1.12 14.60
C THR A 94 14.77 -0.33 15.92
N GLN A 95 15.95 0.13 16.30
CA GLN A 95 16.22 0.64 17.65
C GLN A 95 15.54 1.97 18.01
N SER A 96 14.96 2.69 17.06
CA SER A 96 14.29 3.98 17.30
C SER A 96 12.83 4.07 16.82
N CYS A 97 12.27 3.00 16.30
CA CYS A 97 10.89 2.98 15.80
C CYS A 97 9.94 2.37 16.84
N ILE A 98 8.79 3.02 17.08
CA ILE A 98 7.71 2.50 17.95
C ILE A 98 7.11 1.20 17.37
N PHE A 99 7.12 1.08 16.05
CA PHE A 99 6.62 -0.11 15.35
C PHE A 99 7.72 -1.15 15.18
N ASP A 100 7.33 -2.42 15.23
CA ASP A 100 8.19 -3.54 14.88
C ASP A 100 8.44 -3.55 13.36
N VAL A 101 9.48 -2.82 12.95
CA VAL A 101 9.84 -2.64 11.53
C VAL A 101 10.18 -3.97 10.88
N GLU A 102 10.72 -4.93 11.63
CA GLU A 102 11.02 -6.26 11.12
C GLU A 102 9.74 -6.99 10.69
N ARG A 103 8.69 -6.97 11.52
CA ARG A 103 7.38 -7.52 11.14
C ARG A 103 6.74 -6.81 9.97
N ILE A 104 6.93 -5.50 9.84
CA ILE A 104 6.45 -4.75 8.68
C ILE A 104 7.14 -5.27 7.41
N TYR A 105 8.47 -5.43 7.42
CA TYR A 105 9.18 -5.96 6.26
C TYR A 105 8.79 -7.42 5.96
N GLN A 106 8.62 -8.25 6.98
CA GLN A 106 8.13 -9.63 6.81
C GLN A 106 6.76 -9.66 6.12
N GLN A 107 5.85 -8.76 6.51
CA GLN A 107 4.55 -8.66 5.88
C GLN A 107 4.63 -8.13 4.45
N MET A 108 5.51 -7.17 4.18
CA MET A 108 5.75 -6.68 2.81
C MET A 108 6.30 -7.78 1.90
N ASP A 109 7.30 -8.53 2.39
CA ASP A 109 7.88 -9.66 1.66
C ASP A 109 6.84 -10.79 1.43
N TYR A 110 6.00 -11.06 2.44
CA TYR A 110 4.89 -12.01 2.31
C TYR A 110 3.89 -11.57 1.23
N ASN A 111 3.50 -10.30 1.23
CA ASN A 111 2.57 -9.75 0.24
C ASN A 111 3.15 -9.80 -1.18
N GLU A 112 4.44 -9.52 -1.33
CA GLU A 112 5.15 -9.60 -2.61
C GLU A 112 5.16 -11.03 -3.18
N VAL A 113 5.47 -12.02 -2.33
CA VAL A 113 5.53 -13.44 -2.72
C VAL A 113 4.15 -14.01 -3.02
N ASN A 114 3.14 -13.66 -2.20
CA ASN A 114 1.78 -14.20 -2.33
C ASN A 114 0.92 -13.42 -3.32
N ASN A 115 1.45 -12.29 -3.83
CA ASN A 115 0.86 -11.48 -4.91
C ASN A 115 -0.66 -11.29 -4.74
N THR A 116 -1.08 -10.77 -3.57
CA THR A 116 -2.50 -10.49 -3.32
C THR A 116 -2.98 -9.49 -4.38
N PRO A 117 -3.89 -9.86 -5.28
CA PRO A 117 -4.30 -8.98 -6.36
C PRO A 117 -5.03 -7.77 -5.80
N THR A 118 -4.51 -6.58 -6.07
CA THR A 118 -5.18 -5.32 -5.76
C THR A 118 -5.85 -4.76 -7.01
N THR A 119 -6.98 -4.11 -6.83
CA THR A 119 -7.70 -3.44 -7.92
C THR A 119 -7.93 -1.98 -7.55
N ARG A 120 -7.48 -1.08 -8.42
CA ARG A 120 -7.75 0.36 -8.28
C ARG A 120 -9.09 0.74 -8.87
N GLY A 121 -9.75 1.73 -8.25
CA GLY A 121 -11.05 2.19 -8.73
C GLY A 121 -11.67 3.29 -7.86
N GLU A 122 -12.97 3.44 -8.02
CA GLU A 122 -13.77 4.47 -7.37
C GLU A 122 -15.05 3.87 -6.79
N PHE A 123 -15.44 4.35 -5.60
CA PHE A 123 -16.80 4.16 -5.09
C PHE A 123 -17.67 5.28 -5.59
N VAL A 124 -18.73 4.94 -6.30
CA VAL A 124 -19.65 5.92 -6.87
C VAL A 124 -21.09 5.61 -6.50
N TRP A 125 -21.92 6.66 -6.37
CA TRP A 125 -23.35 6.50 -6.26
C TRP A 125 -23.92 5.96 -7.57
N LYS A 126 -24.74 4.94 -7.50
CA LYS A 126 -25.36 4.29 -8.66
C LYS A 126 -26.14 5.32 -9.51
N ASN A 127 -25.85 5.33 -10.80
CA ASN A 127 -26.41 6.29 -11.77
C ASN A 127 -26.17 7.78 -11.40
N GLY A 128 -25.19 8.09 -10.57
CA GLY A 128 -24.90 9.45 -10.11
C GLY A 128 -25.94 10.02 -9.14
N VAL A 129 -26.86 9.20 -8.65
CA VAL A 129 -27.91 9.64 -7.71
C VAL A 129 -27.38 9.52 -6.27
N GLN A 130 -27.19 10.66 -5.64
CA GLN A 130 -26.72 10.74 -4.25
C GLN A 130 -27.64 9.96 -3.30
N ASP A 131 -27.06 9.32 -2.31
CA ASP A 131 -27.74 8.48 -1.31
C ASP A 131 -28.39 7.20 -1.89
N SER A 132 -28.07 6.85 -3.13
CA SER A 132 -28.48 5.58 -3.74
C SER A 132 -27.57 4.42 -3.28
N GLU A 133 -27.57 3.34 -4.02
CA GLU A 133 -26.59 2.26 -3.85
C GLU A 133 -25.19 2.74 -4.25
N VAL A 134 -24.16 2.34 -3.50
CA VAL A 134 -22.77 2.56 -3.89
C VAL A 134 -22.29 1.36 -4.68
N ILE A 135 -21.68 1.63 -5.82
CA ILE A 135 -21.06 0.61 -6.67
C ILE A 135 -19.57 0.86 -6.81
N TRP A 136 -18.81 -0.22 -6.97
CA TRP A 136 -17.38 -0.18 -7.29
C TRP A 136 -17.18 -0.11 -8.80
N ILE A 137 -16.36 0.84 -9.27
CA ILE A 137 -15.97 0.96 -10.66
C ILE A 137 -14.45 0.85 -10.76
N PRO A 138 -13.91 -0.25 -11.32
CA PRO A 138 -12.48 -0.39 -11.56
C PRO A 138 -11.97 0.71 -12.49
N HIS A 139 -10.89 1.38 -12.10
CA HIS A 139 -10.27 2.45 -12.88
C HIS A 139 -8.78 2.58 -12.55
N ARG A 140 -7.90 2.52 -13.57
CA ARG A 140 -6.44 2.52 -13.37
C ARG A 140 -5.89 3.73 -12.59
N LYS A 141 -6.56 4.87 -12.66
CA LYS A 141 -6.22 6.11 -11.93
C LYS A 141 -7.14 6.35 -10.75
N GLY A 142 -7.87 5.33 -10.32
CA GLY A 142 -8.72 5.40 -9.13
C GLY A 142 -7.90 5.73 -7.89
N LYS A 143 -8.52 6.41 -6.95
CA LYS A 143 -7.92 6.83 -5.69
C LYS A 143 -8.02 5.78 -4.58
N TRP A 144 -8.82 4.76 -4.79
CA TRP A 144 -9.00 3.63 -3.91
C TRP A 144 -8.24 2.42 -4.42
N GLU A 145 -7.71 1.62 -3.51
CA GLU A 145 -7.12 0.32 -3.78
C GLU A 145 -7.81 -0.73 -2.90
N ILE A 146 -8.32 -1.80 -3.53
CA ILE A 146 -9.06 -2.85 -2.82
C ILE A 146 -8.51 -4.22 -3.16
N THR A 147 -8.54 -5.13 -2.17
CA THR A 147 -8.18 -6.54 -2.31
C THR A 147 -9.40 -7.45 -2.26
N TRP A 148 -10.50 -6.96 -1.72
CA TRP A 148 -11.70 -7.76 -1.48
C TRP A 148 -12.97 -6.90 -1.62
N VAL A 149 -14.01 -7.52 -2.14
CA VAL A 149 -15.34 -6.94 -2.31
C VAL A 149 -16.32 -7.79 -1.52
N PRO A 150 -17.23 -7.17 -0.72
CA PRO A 150 -18.28 -7.93 -0.03
C PRO A 150 -19.13 -8.71 -1.02
N GLU A 151 -19.42 -9.97 -0.72
CA GLU A 151 -20.43 -10.71 -1.48
C GLU A 151 -21.79 -10.01 -1.38
N LEU A 152 -22.66 -10.21 -2.40
CA LEU A 152 -24.00 -9.62 -2.43
C LEU A 152 -24.81 -9.92 -1.14
N GLN A 153 -24.56 -11.07 -0.51
CA GLN A 153 -25.18 -11.45 0.75
C GLN A 153 -24.78 -10.55 1.93
N ASN A 154 -23.58 -9.99 1.91
CA ASN A 154 -23.08 -9.08 2.95
C ASN A 154 -23.60 -7.64 2.76
N GLN A 155 -24.13 -7.29 1.62
CA GLN A 155 -24.83 -6.01 1.40
C GLN A 155 -26.13 -5.92 2.21
N ASN A 156 -26.65 -7.05 2.72
CA ASN A 156 -27.79 -7.07 3.63
C ASN A 156 -27.47 -6.54 5.05
N VAL A 157 -26.20 -6.24 5.36
CA VAL A 157 -25.83 -5.59 6.63
C VAL A 157 -26.28 -4.14 6.71
N ILE A 158 -26.65 -3.51 5.59
CA ILE A 158 -27.09 -2.13 5.53
C ILE A 158 -28.61 -2.05 5.68
N THR A 159 -29.06 -1.46 6.78
CA THR A 159 -30.46 -1.20 7.03
C THR A 159 -30.86 0.15 6.44
N SER A 160 -31.92 0.19 5.64
CA SER A 160 -32.46 1.44 5.11
C SER A 160 -33.45 2.06 6.09
N ARG A 161 -33.26 3.33 6.44
CA ARG A 161 -34.19 4.17 7.23
C ARG A 161 -34.31 5.52 6.54
N TYR A 162 -35.50 6.04 6.41
CA TYR A 162 -35.73 7.36 5.80
C TYR A 162 -35.01 7.57 4.47
N ASN A 163 -35.01 6.55 3.62
CA ASN A 163 -34.27 6.48 2.33
C ASN A 163 -32.75 6.57 2.45
N LYS A 164 -32.19 6.44 3.67
CA LYS A 164 -30.74 6.35 3.90
C LYS A 164 -30.35 4.97 4.34
N LYS A 165 -29.09 4.63 4.10
CA LYS A 165 -28.49 3.36 4.50
C LYS A 165 -27.71 3.57 5.79
N PHE A 166 -27.80 2.60 6.68
CA PHE A 166 -27.12 2.59 7.96
C PHE A 166 -26.32 1.28 8.09
N PRO A 167 -25.21 1.28 8.84
CA PRO A 167 -24.50 0.05 9.11
C PRO A 167 -25.44 -0.97 9.77
N GLY A 168 -25.36 -2.21 9.33
CA GLY A 168 -26.07 -3.32 9.97
C GLY A 168 -25.48 -3.62 11.35
N LYS A 169 -25.98 -4.69 11.97
CA LYS A 169 -25.44 -5.16 13.25
C LYS A 169 -24.14 -5.95 13.12
N SER A 170 -23.70 -6.24 11.90
CA SER A 170 -22.44 -6.94 11.68
C SER A 170 -21.28 -6.01 11.94
N ASP A 171 -20.39 -6.41 12.83
CA ASP A 171 -19.14 -5.73 13.13
C ASP A 171 -17.93 -6.39 12.46
N ALA A 172 -18.16 -7.14 11.39
CA ALA A 172 -17.12 -7.86 10.68
C ALA A 172 -16.06 -6.93 10.05
N LEU A 173 -16.45 -5.71 9.71
CA LEU A 173 -15.60 -4.70 9.10
C LEU A 173 -15.54 -3.44 9.95
N VAL A 174 -14.39 -2.78 9.93
CA VAL A 174 -14.19 -1.47 10.58
C VAL A 174 -13.26 -0.64 9.72
N ALA A 175 -13.50 0.67 9.66
CA ALA A 175 -12.61 1.60 9.00
C ALA A 175 -11.89 2.50 10.01
N GLY A 176 -10.64 2.85 9.70
CA GLY A 176 -9.87 3.90 10.36
C GLY A 176 -9.56 5.01 9.38
N CYS A 177 -9.56 6.26 9.85
CA CYS A 177 -9.36 7.42 9.00
C CYS A 177 -8.54 8.51 9.70
N ASP A 178 -7.50 8.98 9.02
CA ASP A 178 -6.76 10.20 9.33
C ASP A 178 -7.17 11.28 8.31
N PRO A 179 -8.05 12.22 8.70
CA PRO A 179 -8.59 13.23 7.79
C PRO A 179 -7.73 14.50 7.72
N TYR A 180 -7.98 15.34 6.71
CA TYR A 180 -7.55 16.73 6.68
C TYR A 180 -8.75 17.67 6.58
N ASP A 181 -8.64 18.88 7.15
CA ASP A 181 -9.73 19.88 7.18
C ASP A 181 -9.46 21.09 6.30
N HIS A 182 -8.21 21.36 5.94
CA HIS A 182 -7.84 22.58 5.23
C HIS A 182 -7.39 22.29 3.80
N ASP A 183 -7.92 23.04 2.86
CA ASP A 183 -7.55 22.92 1.43
C ASP A 183 -6.12 23.41 1.17
N THR A 184 -5.61 24.31 2.03
CA THR A 184 -4.24 24.84 1.94
C THR A 184 -3.53 24.76 3.28
N THR A 185 -2.23 24.44 3.26
CA THR A 185 -1.35 24.49 4.43
C THR A 185 -0.48 25.74 4.38
N THR A 186 -0.19 26.32 5.55
CA THR A 186 0.62 27.56 5.67
C THR A 186 2.08 27.38 5.29
N ASP A 187 2.60 26.15 5.36
CA ASP A 187 4.01 25.82 5.12
C ASP A 187 4.27 25.16 3.74
N GLY A 188 3.24 25.03 2.90
CA GLY A 188 3.33 24.41 1.57
C GLY A 188 3.53 22.88 1.61
N ARG A 189 3.67 22.25 2.77
CA ARG A 189 3.71 20.80 2.93
C ARG A 189 2.28 20.28 3.04
N ARG A 190 1.87 19.45 2.09
CA ARG A 190 0.54 18.86 2.06
C ARG A 190 0.64 17.42 2.56
N SER A 191 -0.06 17.11 3.66
CA SER A 191 -0.28 15.71 4.06
C SER A 191 -1.52 15.18 3.35
N ASP A 192 -1.43 13.98 2.82
CA ASP A 192 -2.59 13.29 2.27
C ASP A 192 -3.51 12.82 3.39
N ALA A 193 -4.81 12.66 3.09
CA ALA A 193 -5.68 11.90 3.94
C ALA A 193 -5.46 10.41 3.72
N ALA A 194 -5.62 9.62 4.77
CA ALA A 194 -5.53 8.18 4.72
C ALA A 194 -6.77 7.53 5.33
N ALA A 195 -7.22 6.44 4.73
CA ALA A 195 -8.26 5.59 5.31
C ALA A 195 -8.05 4.14 4.91
N HIS A 196 -8.35 3.23 5.83
CA HIS A 196 -8.22 1.81 5.62
C HIS A 196 -9.46 1.08 6.15
N VAL A 197 -9.90 0.05 5.43
CA VAL A 197 -10.93 -0.88 5.93
C VAL A 197 -10.25 -2.18 6.33
N PHE A 198 -10.52 -2.61 7.54
CA PHE A 198 -10.00 -3.86 8.10
C PHE A 198 -11.13 -4.86 8.28
N HIS A 199 -10.92 -6.07 7.77
CA HIS A 199 -11.81 -7.21 8.00
C HIS A 199 -11.37 -7.92 9.28
N LYS A 200 -12.24 -7.89 10.30
CA LYS A 200 -11.99 -8.57 11.57
C LYS A 200 -12.01 -10.09 11.40
N PHE A 201 -11.69 -10.80 12.47
CA PHE A 201 -11.69 -12.27 12.44
C PHE A 201 -13.05 -12.83 12.01
N SER A 202 -13.03 -13.69 11.02
CA SER A 202 -14.19 -14.43 10.53
C SER A 202 -13.77 -15.80 10.02
N MET A 203 -14.45 -16.84 10.46
CA MET A 203 -14.23 -18.21 9.95
C MET A 203 -14.86 -18.42 8.56
N ALA A 204 -15.71 -17.52 8.12
CA ALA A 204 -16.47 -17.64 6.87
C ALA A 204 -15.90 -16.78 5.73
N SER A 205 -14.81 -16.03 5.96
CA SER A 205 -14.24 -15.12 4.98
C SER A 205 -12.77 -15.41 4.75
N ASP A 206 -12.36 -15.45 3.51
CA ASP A 206 -10.98 -15.53 3.05
C ASP A 206 -10.18 -14.26 3.32
N ALA A 207 -10.89 -13.11 3.47
CA ALA A 207 -10.30 -11.82 3.83
C ALA A 207 -10.14 -11.61 5.35
N SER A 208 -10.35 -12.63 6.16
CA SER A 208 -10.27 -12.55 7.63
C SER A 208 -8.91 -12.00 8.10
N MET A 209 -8.96 -11.05 9.03
CA MET A 209 -7.76 -10.39 9.62
C MET A 209 -6.88 -9.67 8.60
N GLN A 210 -7.47 -9.07 7.56
CA GLN A 210 -6.76 -8.36 6.51
C GLN A 210 -7.29 -6.93 6.30
N PHE A 211 -6.42 -6.04 5.83
CA PHE A 211 -6.83 -4.78 5.25
C PHE A 211 -7.35 -5.03 3.84
N VAL A 212 -8.59 -4.64 3.58
CA VAL A 212 -9.30 -4.94 2.33
C VAL A 212 -9.49 -3.73 1.43
N CYS A 213 -9.24 -2.53 1.95
CA CYS A 213 -9.39 -1.28 1.21
C CYS A 213 -8.45 -0.23 1.76
N GLU A 214 -7.83 0.51 0.86
CA GLU A 214 -6.93 1.62 1.15
C GLU A 214 -7.31 2.87 0.35
N TYR A 215 -7.17 4.02 1.01
CA TYR A 215 -7.23 5.35 0.42
C TYR A 215 -6.06 6.17 0.90
N ILE A 216 -5.24 6.68 -0.02
CA ILE A 216 -4.19 7.66 0.26
C ILE A 216 -4.27 8.71 -0.84
N ASN A 217 -4.88 9.84 -0.54
CA ASN A 217 -5.08 10.89 -1.52
C ASN A 217 -5.44 12.22 -0.85
N ARG A 218 -5.24 13.32 -1.59
CA ARG A 218 -5.65 14.66 -1.18
C ARG A 218 -6.42 15.35 -2.31
N PRO A 219 -7.75 15.20 -2.38
CA PRO A 219 -8.54 15.97 -3.32
C PRO A 219 -8.48 17.48 -3.03
N PRO A 220 -8.79 18.34 -4.01
CA PRO A 220 -8.65 19.79 -3.86
C PRO A 220 -9.59 20.41 -2.82
N LYS A 221 -10.65 19.71 -2.42
CA LYS A 221 -11.60 20.12 -1.37
C LYS A 221 -11.83 18.99 -0.41
N ALA A 222 -11.86 19.31 0.89
CA ALA A 222 -12.04 18.33 1.95
C ALA A 222 -13.41 17.62 1.86
N GLU A 223 -14.47 18.30 1.40
CA GLU A 223 -15.79 17.70 1.24
C GLU A 223 -15.81 16.56 0.22
N ILE A 224 -14.93 16.58 -0.78
CA ILE A 224 -14.81 15.48 -1.75
C ILE A 224 -14.30 14.22 -1.03
N PHE A 225 -13.30 14.39 -0.17
CA PHE A 225 -12.78 13.32 0.67
C PHE A 225 -13.85 12.80 1.64
N TYR A 226 -14.57 13.70 2.33
CA TYR A 226 -15.61 13.28 3.28
C TYR A 226 -16.74 12.49 2.60
N GLU A 227 -17.15 12.90 1.40
CA GLU A 227 -18.14 12.16 0.61
C GLU A 227 -17.61 10.80 0.15
N ASP A 228 -16.33 10.70 -0.15
CA ASP A 228 -15.69 9.42 -0.47
C ASP A 228 -15.69 8.47 0.72
N MET A 229 -15.46 8.99 1.95
CA MET A 229 -15.57 8.20 3.18
C MET A 229 -16.99 7.68 3.40
N ILE A 230 -18.02 8.51 3.17
CA ILE A 230 -19.42 8.06 3.24
C ILE A 230 -19.68 6.92 2.25
N LYS A 231 -19.24 7.07 1.00
CA LYS A 231 -19.42 6.02 -0.02
C LYS A 231 -18.73 4.72 0.38
N MET A 232 -17.50 4.78 0.88
CA MET A 232 -16.77 3.61 1.37
C MET A 232 -17.51 2.94 2.53
N CYS A 233 -17.95 3.72 3.53
CA CYS A 233 -18.72 3.19 4.66
C CYS A 233 -20.02 2.51 4.22
N VAL A 234 -20.74 3.12 3.28
CA VAL A 234 -21.98 2.54 2.72
C VAL A 234 -21.70 1.28 1.92
N PHE A 235 -20.61 1.24 1.14
CA PHE A 235 -20.26 0.07 0.33
C PHE A 235 -19.91 -1.15 1.20
N TYR A 236 -19.08 -0.94 2.20
CA TYR A 236 -18.67 -2.01 3.11
C TYR A 236 -19.65 -2.27 4.26
N GLY A 237 -20.60 -1.37 4.50
CA GLY A 237 -21.54 -1.46 5.63
C GLY A 237 -20.83 -1.36 7.00
N CYS A 238 -19.71 -0.64 7.08
CA CYS A 238 -18.87 -0.57 8.27
C CYS A 238 -18.89 0.83 8.90
N GLN A 239 -18.66 0.89 10.21
CA GLN A 239 -18.39 2.13 10.92
C GLN A 239 -16.94 2.57 10.72
N ILE A 240 -16.71 3.87 10.86
CA ILE A 240 -15.42 4.52 10.70
C ILE A 240 -14.98 5.20 12.00
N LEU A 241 -13.78 4.87 12.46
CA LEU A 241 -13.08 5.58 13.52
C LEU A 241 -12.28 6.72 12.89
N VAL A 242 -12.61 7.96 13.25
CA VAL A 242 -11.95 9.15 12.73
C VAL A 242 -11.02 9.72 13.79
N GLU A 243 -9.80 10.11 13.40
CA GLU A 243 -8.91 10.82 14.32
C GLU A 243 -9.55 12.15 14.78
N ASN A 244 -9.73 12.33 16.10
CA ASN A 244 -10.53 13.40 16.70
C ASN A 244 -9.85 14.79 16.69
N ASN A 245 -8.81 14.99 15.91
CA ASN A 245 -8.15 16.30 15.75
C ASN A 245 -8.82 17.17 14.67
N LYS A 246 -9.78 16.64 13.90
CA LYS A 246 -10.45 17.26 12.76
C LYS A 246 -11.97 17.15 12.85
N VAL A 247 -12.62 18.28 13.08
CA VAL A 247 -14.08 18.33 13.30
C VAL A 247 -14.88 18.38 11.99
N GLY A 248 -14.25 18.75 10.89
CA GLY A 248 -14.92 18.96 9.59
C GLY A 248 -15.64 17.72 9.08
N ILE A 249 -14.98 16.57 9.11
CA ILE A 249 -15.55 15.30 8.64
C ILE A 249 -16.74 14.87 9.51
N LEU A 250 -16.66 15.04 10.85
CA LEU A 250 -17.75 14.68 11.77
C LEU A 250 -19.02 15.48 11.47
N LYS A 251 -18.88 16.81 11.32
CA LYS A 251 -20.00 17.70 10.93
C LYS A 251 -20.54 17.36 9.53
N TYR A 252 -19.68 16.97 8.62
CA TYR A 252 -20.12 16.57 7.29
C TYR A 252 -20.99 15.32 7.34
N PHE A 253 -20.57 14.27 8.07
CA PHE A 253 -21.36 13.05 8.28
C PHE A 253 -22.70 13.35 8.92
N GLU A 254 -22.72 14.21 9.95
CA GLU A 254 -23.95 14.65 10.64
C GLU A 254 -24.89 15.36 9.64
N ASN A 255 -24.41 16.38 8.93
CA ASN A 255 -25.20 17.16 7.97
C ASN A 255 -25.74 16.30 6.82
N ARG A 256 -24.96 15.29 6.39
CA ARG A 256 -25.37 14.32 5.38
C ARG A 256 -26.33 13.26 5.94
N GLY A 257 -26.49 13.18 7.27
CA GLY A 257 -27.35 12.21 7.98
C GLY A 257 -26.76 10.81 8.01
N TYR A 258 -25.43 10.69 8.05
CA TYR A 258 -24.65 9.45 8.14
C TYR A 258 -23.92 9.32 9.50
N TYR A 259 -24.37 10.04 10.51
CA TYR A 259 -23.75 10.03 11.85
C TYR A 259 -23.59 8.62 12.44
N GLU A 260 -24.53 7.71 12.19
CA GLU A 260 -24.47 6.34 12.71
C GLU A 260 -23.30 5.50 12.14
N TYR A 261 -22.61 5.99 11.10
CA TYR A 261 -21.38 5.39 10.61
C TYR A 261 -20.13 5.83 11.39
N LEU A 262 -20.21 6.88 12.19
CA LEU A 262 -19.10 7.27 13.04
C LEU A 262 -19.04 6.37 14.27
N MET A 263 -17.82 5.97 14.64
CA MET A 263 -17.58 5.30 15.92
C MET A 263 -17.39 6.35 17.01
N ASP A 264 -17.93 6.07 18.21
CA ASP A 264 -17.77 6.88 19.42
C ASP A 264 -16.35 6.73 20.01
#